data_3e7619d2d50635d302a8e209183d041e
#
_entry.id   3e7619d2d50635d302a8e209183d041e
#
_cell.length_a   1.000
_cell.length_b   1.000
_cell.length_c   1.000
_cell.angle_alpha   90.00
_cell.angle_beta   90.00
_cell.angle_gamma   90.00
#
_symmetry.space_group_name_H-M   'P 1'
#
loop_
_entity.id
_entity.type
_entity.pdbx_description
1 polymer ?
#
loop_
_entity_poly.entity_id
_entity_poly.type
_entity_poly.pdbx_seq_one_letter_code
_entity_poly.pdbx_strand_id
1 'polypeptide(L)'
;MKRILLSLFFLLAVATVHAQPLLHSQWEGARVAFLGDSITDARQIGTTNDVYWHNLVDILGIEPYVYGISGHRMNQIIGQGERLEREHGQEVDAIIVFIGTNDFNGNIPVGEWYTYSMEKTIDDGPEEVERKHRELVYDDATFRGRANTTLRWLKTHYPDKQIIFLTPIHRGFARFNDKNIQPPESFANDNGYFIDDYIRAVREIADVWAVPVIDLAAVSGLYPLLDEHTHYFRNAETDRLHPNTPGQLRMAWAIAYQLLGYPARFPKYVAVEMDYAEDAPVLPADLLDKVRDGDILRVPARDAAAVKSLEELIPALERRGFTVLDGAAKLWAVRGIPAPENSDRTNVY
;
A
#
# COMPACT_ATOMS: atom_id res chain seq x y z
N MET A 1 18.58 52.89 -43.63
CA MET A 1 17.34 52.19 -43.21
C MET A 1 17.69 50.82 -42.71
N LYS A 2 17.81 50.65 -41.38
CA LYS A 2 18.11 49.37 -40.71
C LYS A 2 16.78 48.69 -40.41
N ARG A 3 16.55 47.50 -40.98
CA ARG A 3 15.42 46.63 -40.63
C ARG A 3 15.78 45.84 -39.40
N ILE A 4 15.04 46.08 -38.30
CA ILE A 4 15.09 45.30 -37.07
C ILE A 4 14.18 44.13 -37.29
N LEU A 5 14.76 42.89 -37.30
CA LEU A 5 13.98 41.65 -37.28
C LEU A 5 13.67 41.34 -35.82
N LEU A 6 12.41 41.41 -35.44
CA LEU A 6 11.88 41.01 -34.12
C LEU A 6 11.62 39.50 -34.20
N SER A 7 12.47 38.67 -33.63
CA SER A 7 12.20 37.22 -33.48
C SER A 7 11.33 36.99 -32.28
N LEU A 8 10.07 36.64 -32.53
CA LEU A 8 9.11 36.23 -31.53
C LEU A 8 9.38 34.75 -31.16
N PHE A 9 9.99 34.52 -30.00
CA PHE A 9 10.09 33.18 -29.42
C PHE A 9 8.73 32.84 -28.81
N PHE A 10 7.96 32.00 -29.47
CA PHE A 10 6.79 31.32 -28.85
C PHE A 10 7.32 30.20 -27.95
N LEU A 11 7.31 30.40 -26.64
CA LEU A 11 7.45 29.32 -25.67
C LEU A 11 6.15 28.53 -25.71
N LEU A 12 6.15 27.38 -26.40
CA LEU A 12 5.09 26.39 -26.26
C LEU A 12 5.24 25.74 -24.85
N ALA A 13 4.52 26.23 -23.89
CA ALA A 13 4.27 25.46 -22.66
C ALA A 13 3.41 24.25 -23.06
N VAL A 14 4.03 23.08 -23.16
CA VAL A 14 3.31 21.81 -23.24
C VAL A 14 2.68 21.58 -21.87
N ALA A 15 1.46 22.10 -21.69
CA ALA A 15 0.63 21.67 -20.58
C ALA A 15 0.32 20.19 -20.83
N THR A 16 0.88 19.30 -20.02
CA THR A 16 0.43 17.92 -19.95
C THR A 16 -1.01 17.95 -19.46
N VAL A 17 -1.94 17.82 -20.38
CA VAL A 17 -3.36 17.64 -20.04
C VAL A 17 -3.46 16.24 -19.43
N HIS A 18 -3.39 16.16 -18.11
CA HIS A 18 -3.78 14.94 -17.41
C HIS A 18 -5.31 14.84 -17.57
N ALA A 19 -5.78 13.69 -18.03
CA ALA A 19 -7.21 13.43 -18.04
C ALA A 19 -7.73 13.54 -16.60
N GLN A 20 -8.87 14.23 -16.43
CA GLN A 20 -9.50 14.32 -15.12
C GLN A 20 -9.95 12.93 -14.68
N PRO A 21 -9.75 12.53 -13.40
CA PRO A 21 -10.23 11.25 -12.92
C PRO A 21 -11.76 11.18 -13.01
N LEU A 22 -12.27 9.98 -13.23
CA LEU A 22 -13.73 9.75 -13.30
C LEU A 22 -14.39 9.93 -11.93
N LEU A 23 -13.65 9.66 -10.83
CA LEU A 23 -14.10 9.89 -9.46
C LEU A 23 -13.11 10.81 -8.75
N HIS A 24 -13.55 12.00 -8.38
CA HIS A 24 -12.76 12.89 -7.51
C HIS A 24 -12.79 12.38 -6.08
N SER A 25 -11.62 12.13 -5.51
CA SER A 25 -11.51 11.55 -4.17
C SER A 25 -10.16 11.86 -3.52
N GLN A 26 -10.00 11.44 -2.26
CA GLN A 26 -8.74 11.50 -1.53
C GLN A 26 -7.61 10.65 -2.16
N TRP A 27 -7.92 9.83 -3.17
CA TRP A 27 -6.95 9.01 -3.90
C TRP A 27 -6.31 9.74 -5.08
N GLU A 28 -6.85 10.86 -5.52
CA GLU A 28 -6.29 11.63 -6.63
C GLU A 28 -4.86 12.09 -6.32
N GLY A 29 -3.92 11.75 -7.22
CA GLY A 29 -2.49 11.98 -7.06
C GLY A 29 -1.83 11.13 -5.97
N ALA A 30 -2.51 10.12 -5.41
CA ALA A 30 -1.90 9.19 -4.46
C ALA A 30 -0.94 8.23 -5.18
N ARG A 31 0.27 8.07 -4.64
CA ARG A 31 1.27 7.11 -5.11
C ARG A 31 0.98 5.76 -4.48
N VAL A 32 0.55 4.82 -5.29
CA VAL A 32 0.04 3.53 -4.83
C VAL A 32 0.90 2.38 -5.36
N ALA A 33 1.52 1.64 -4.44
CA ALA A 33 2.24 0.42 -4.81
C ALA A 33 1.29 -0.77 -4.92
N PHE A 34 1.40 -1.53 -6.00
CA PHE A 34 0.64 -2.75 -6.26
C PHE A 34 1.56 -3.95 -6.22
N LEU A 35 1.43 -4.75 -5.17
CA LEU A 35 2.15 -6.00 -4.97
C LEU A 35 1.21 -7.17 -5.27
N GLY A 36 1.71 -8.23 -5.89
CA GLY A 36 0.82 -9.35 -6.20
C GLY A 36 1.39 -10.37 -7.17
N ASP A 37 0.48 -11.10 -7.79
CA ASP A 37 0.79 -12.17 -8.73
C ASP A 37 0.49 -11.80 -10.20
N SER A 38 0.11 -12.80 -11.02
CA SER A 38 -0.17 -12.63 -12.45
C SER A 38 -1.34 -11.69 -12.76
N ILE A 39 -2.29 -11.52 -11.83
CA ILE A 39 -3.44 -10.62 -12.03
C ILE A 39 -3.01 -9.15 -11.83
N THR A 40 -1.90 -8.91 -11.12
CA THR A 40 -1.31 -7.58 -10.89
C THR A 40 -0.14 -7.28 -11.85
N ASP A 41 0.50 -8.29 -12.43
CA ASP A 41 1.72 -8.18 -13.23
C ASP A 41 1.55 -7.24 -14.44
N ALA A 42 2.33 -6.15 -14.48
CA ALA A 42 2.30 -5.16 -15.56
C ALA A 42 2.57 -5.76 -16.96
N ARG A 43 3.29 -6.88 -17.02
CA ARG A 43 3.57 -7.59 -18.28
C ARG A 43 2.32 -8.24 -18.89
N GLN A 44 1.20 -8.27 -18.16
CA GLN A 44 -0.08 -8.77 -18.65
C GLN A 44 -0.83 -7.72 -19.50
N ILE A 45 -0.40 -6.47 -19.50
CA ILE A 45 -0.95 -5.43 -20.36
C ILE A 45 -0.53 -5.71 -21.82
N GLY A 46 -1.50 -5.65 -22.70
CA GLY A 46 -1.30 -5.86 -24.14
C GLY A 46 -2.36 -5.14 -24.95
N THR A 47 -2.38 -5.38 -26.27
CA THR A 47 -3.33 -4.71 -27.20
C THR A 47 -4.80 -5.03 -26.90
N THR A 48 -5.07 -6.18 -26.26
CA THR A 48 -6.43 -6.66 -25.94
C THR A 48 -6.62 -6.98 -24.47
N ASN A 49 -5.62 -6.67 -23.64
CA ASN A 49 -5.63 -6.96 -22.22
C ASN A 49 -5.24 -5.73 -21.44
N ASP A 50 -5.99 -5.45 -20.39
CA ASP A 50 -5.71 -4.42 -19.43
C ASP A 50 -5.56 -5.04 -18.03
N VAL A 51 -5.16 -4.26 -17.04
CA VAL A 51 -5.02 -4.69 -15.65
C VAL A 51 -5.78 -3.72 -14.75
N TYR A 52 -6.37 -4.21 -13.67
CA TYR A 52 -7.25 -3.43 -12.79
C TYR A 52 -6.60 -2.13 -12.26
N TRP A 53 -5.32 -2.15 -11.91
CA TRP A 53 -4.62 -0.96 -11.40
C TRP A 53 -4.43 0.11 -12.49
N HIS A 54 -4.32 -0.29 -13.77
CA HIS A 54 -4.26 0.65 -14.89
C HIS A 54 -5.61 1.38 -15.05
N ASN A 55 -6.72 0.65 -14.94
CA ASN A 55 -8.05 1.26 -14.90
C ASN A 55 -8.25 2.18 -13.69
N LEU A 56 -7.63 1.87 -12.53
CA LEU A 56 -7.69 2.74 -11.34
C LEU A 56 -7.00 4.10 -11.57
N VAL A 57 -6.01 4.20 -12.45
CA VAL A 57 -5.43 5.49 -12.87
C VAL A 57 -6.52 6.38 -13.47
N ASP A 58 -7.30 5.85 -14.41
CA ASP A 58 -8.37 6.61 -15.05
C ASP A 58 -9.54 6.90 -14.10
N ILE A 59 -9.85 5.95 -13.21
CA ILE A 59 -11.01 6.08 -12.30
C ILE A 59 -10.71 7.02 -11.15
N LEU A 60 -9.54 6.93 -10.51
CA LEU A 60 -9.22 7.62 -9.26
C LEU A 60 -8.09 8.65 -9.39
N GLY A 61 -7.37 8.71 -10.52
CA GLY A 61 -6.25 9.60 -10.72
C GLY A 61 -5.01 9.24 -9.87
N ILE A 62 -4.81 7.96 -9.55
CA ILE A 62 -3.64 7.49 -8.79
C ILE A 62 -2.37 7.43 -9.64
N GLU A 63 -1.21 7.46 -8.99
CA GLU A 63 0.10 7.20 -9.58
C GLU A 63 0.55 5.77 -9.18
N PRO A 64 0.56 4.79 -10.10
CA PRO A 64 0.81 3.39 -9.77
C PRO A 64 2.29 3.02 -9.78
N TYR A 65 2.77 2.31 -8.76
CA TYR A 65 4.06 1.62 -8.70
C TYR A 65 3.82 0.11 -8.67
N VAL A 66 4.15 -0.60 -9.76
CA VAL A 66 3.69 -1.97 -9.96
C VAL A 66 4.81 -2.98 -9.83
N TYR A 67 4.65 -3.92 -8.89
CA TYR A 67 5.65 -4.94 -8.54
C TYR A 67 5.13 -6.37 -8.68
N GLY A 68 3.87 -6.55 -9.07
CA GLY A 68 3.27 -7.87 -9.25
C GLY A 68 4.06 -8.74 -10.23
N ILE A 69 4.24 -10.02 -9.88
CA ILE A 69 4.97 -11.00 -10.68
C ILE A 69 4.15 -12.29 -10.81
N SER A 70 3.94 -12.74 -12.04
CA SER A 70 3.19 -13.97 -12.35
C SER A 70 3.73 -15.17 -11.57
N GLY A 71 2.84 -15.92 -10.94
CA GLY A 71 3.18 -17.12 -10.16
C GLY A 71 3.63 -16.86 -8.72
N HIS A 72 3.81 -15.60 -8.31
CA HIS A 72 4.20 -15.28 -6.94
C HIS A 72 3.14 -15.68 -5.91
N ARG A 73 3.63 -16.04 -4.71
CA ARG A 73 2.89 -16.47 -3.53
C ARG A 73 3.08 -15.47 -2.39
N MET A 74 2.37 -15.65 -1.29
CA MET A 74 2.36 -14.74 -0.14
C MET A 74 3.78 -14.40 0.37
N ASN A 75 4.66 -15.38 0.53
CA ASN A 75 6.03 -15.17 1.01
C ASN A 75 6.93 -14.35 0.06
N GLN A 76 6.57 -14.27 -1.22
CA GLN A 76 7.35 -13.53 -2.22
C GLN A 76 6.98 -12.03 -2.28
N ILE A 77 5.92 -11.62 -1.57
CA ILE A 77 5.52 -10.21 -1.43
C ILE A 77 6.63 -9.40 -0.75
N ILE A 78 7.38 -9.98 0.18
CA ILE A 78 8.52 -9.30 0.83
C ILE A 78 9.54 -8.83 -0.22
N GLY A 79 9.94 -9.69 -1.15
CA GLY A 79 10.89 -9.31 -2.19
C GLY A 79 10.36 -8.21 -3.14
N GLN A 80 9.04 -8.15 -3.35
CA GLN A 80 8.42 -7.03 -4.09
C GLN A 80 8.46 -5.74 -3.25
N GLY A 81 8.22 -5.84 -1.92
CA GLY A 81 8.32 -4.74 -0.98
C GLY A 81 9.75 -4.19 -0.85
N GLU A 82 10.76 -5.06 -0.78
CA GLU A 82 12.19 -4.67 -0.79
C GLU A 82 12.57 -3.93 -2.09
N ARG A 83 11.98 -4.33 -3.20
CA ARG A 83 12.16 -3.63 -4.47
C ARG A 83 11.50 -2.25 -4.45
N LEU A 84 10.27 -2.13 -3.93
CA LEU A 84 9.59 -0.86 -3.72
C LEU A 84 10.42 0.07 -2.84
N GLU A 85 10.93 -0.44 -1.70
CA GLU A 85 11.76 0.34 -0.78
C GLU A 85 13.03 0.86 -1.43
N ARG A 86 13.71 0.04 -2.20
CA ARG A 86 14.93 0.42 -2.93
C ARG A 86 14.67 1.47 -4.03
N GLU A 87 13.54 1.39 -4.71
CA GLU A 87 13.21 2.26 -5.85
C GLU A 87 12.55 3.58 -5.44
N HIS A 88 11.71 3.56 -4.39
CA HIS A 88 10.90 4.70 -3.97
C HIS A 88 11.00 5.05 -2.48
N GLY A 89 11.65 4.22 -1.65
CA GLY A 89 11.80 4.45 -0.22
C GLY A 89 10.44 4.68 0.46
N GLN A 90 10.31 5.81 1.13
CA GLN A 90 9.07 6.23 1.79
C GLN A 90 8.14 7.08 0.92
N GLU A 91 8.47 7.29 -0.35
CA GLU A 91 7.70 8.13 -1.28
C GLU A 91 6.49 7.41 -1.88
N VAL A 92 5.85 6.53 -1.13
CA VAL A 92 4.59 5.86 -1.43
C VAL A 92 3.54 6.28 -0.41
N ASP A 93 2.30 6.39 -0.84
CA ASP A 93 1.19 6.79 0.04
C ASP A 93 0.40 5.57 0.52
N ALA A 94 0.20 4.59 -0.35
CA ALA A 94 -0.50 3.35 -0.03
C ALA A 94 0.13 2.13 -0.70
N ILE A 95 -0.09 0.95 -0.11
CA ILE A 95 0.34 -0.35 -0.63
C ILE A 95 -0.89 -1.25 -0.72
N ILE A 96 -1.18 -1.77 -1.91
CA ILE A 96 -2.26 -2.71 -2.16
C ILE A 96 -1.66 -4.06 -2.53
N VAL A 97 -2.05 -5.11 -1.81
CA VAL A 97 -1.53 -6.47 -1.97
C VAL A 97 -2.64 -7.39 -2.47
N PHE A 98 -2.45 -8.01 -3.62
CA PHE A 98 -3.39 -8.96 -4.20
C PHE A 98 -2.72 -10.32 -4.44
N ILE A 99 -2.94 -11.30 -3.55
CA ILE A 99 -2.19 -12.55 -3.51
C ILE A 99 -3.01 -13.68 -2.88
N GLY A 100 -2.61 -14.95 -3.12
CA GLY A 100 -3.15 -16.14 -2.46
C GLY A 100 -3.60 -17.24 -3.40
N THR A 101 -3.98 -16.92 -4.65
CA THR A 101 -4.41 -17.94 -5.61
C THR A 101 -3.30 -18.94 -5.94
N ASN A 102 -2.04 -18.52 -5.97
CA ASN A 102 -0.89 -19.39 -6.22
C ASN A 102 -0.45 -20.18 -4.98
N ASP A 103 -0.77 -19.71 -3.78
CA ASP A 103 -0.59 -20.51 -2.55
C ASP A 103 -1.57 -21.69 -2.55
N PHE A 104 -2.85 -21.46 -2.89
CA PHE A 104 -3.84 -22.54 -3.10
C PHE A 104 -3.34 -23.54 -4.14
N ASN A 105 -2.97 -23.07 -5.33
CA ASN A 105 -2.51 -23.94 -6.44
C ASN A 105 -1.18 -24.64 -6.13
N GLY A 106 -0.37 -24.08 -5.26
CA GLY A 106 0.89 -24.64 -4.80
C GLY A 106 0.77 -25.58 -3.60
N ASN A 107 -0.46 -25.95 -3.22
CA ASN A 107 -0.74 -26.85 -2.10
C ASN A 107 -0.12 -26.38 -0.76
N ILE A 108 -0.07 -25.05 -0.51
CA ILE A 108 0.45 -24.53 0.75
C ILE A 108 -0.61 -24.74 1.84
N PRO A 109 -0.32 -25.46 2.93
CA PRO A 109 -1.27 -25.62 4.02
C PRO A 109 -1.72 -24.27 4.56
N VAL A 110 -3.00 -24.13 4.94
CA VAL A 110 -3.52 -22.84 5.44
C VAL A 110 -2.89 -22.48 6.78
N GLY A 111 -2.67 -23.44 7.69
CA GLY A 111 -2.02 -23.22 8.99
C GLY A 111 -2.88 -22.45 9.99
N GLU A 112 -2.24 -21.98 11.05
CA GLU A 112 -2.87 -21.23 12.15
C GLU A 112 -2.23 -19.85 12.27
N TRP A 113 -3.02 -18.87 12.76
CA TRP A 113 -2.51 -17.52 13.05
C TRP A 113 -1.64 -17.48 14.29
N TYR A 114 -1.98 -18.29 15.30
CA TYR A 114 -1.39 -18.24 16.64
C TYR A 114 -1.04 -19.62 17.16
N THR A 115 0.02 -19.68 17.95
CA THR A 115 0.23 -20.70 18.98
C THR A 115 -0.34 -20.20 20.30
N TYR A 116 -0.57 -21.14 21.25
CA TYR A 116 -1.15 -20.82 22.54
C TYR A 116 -0.35 -21.52 23.66
N SER A 117 -0.13 -20.79 24.77
CA SER A 117 0.50 -21.26 26.00
C SER A 117 -0.24 -20.73 27.23
N MET A 118 0.09 -21.24 28.42
CA MET A 118 -0.32 -20.61 29.67
C MET A 118 0.91 -19.85 30.21
N GLU A 119 0.73 -18.56 30.46
CA GLU A 119 1.83 -17.68 30.87
C GLU A 119 1.43 -16.77 32.00
N LYS A 120 2.41 -16.38 32.81
CA LYS A 120 2.21 -15.40 33.86
C LYS A 120 2.19 -14.00 33.30
N THR A 121 1.24 -13.20 33.77
CA THR A 121 1.10 -11.79 33.44
C THR A 121 0.56 -11.03 34.65
N ILE A 122 0.57 -9.69 34.58
CA ILE A 122 -0.04 -8.81 35.57
C ILE A 122 -1.51 -8.64 35.20
N ASP A 123 -2.40 -8.71 36.20
CA ASP A 123 -3.82 -8.40 36.10
C ASP A 123 -4.11 -7.02 36.72
N ASP A 124 -5.27 -6.80 37.33
CA ASP A 124 -5.72 -5.53 37.93
C ASP A 124 -4.91 -5.09 39.17
N GLY A 125 -3.95 -5.90 39.66
CA GLY A 125 -3.10 -5.64 40.82
C GLY A 125 -1.64 -6.02 40.59
N PRO A 126 -0.80 -5.88 41.64
CA PRO A 126 0.63 -6.18 41.53
C PRO A 126 0.96 -7.67 41.50
N GLU A 127 -0.04 -8.55 41.69
CA GLU A 127 0.16 -9.99 41.72
C GLU A 127 0.13 -10.57 40.31
N GLU A 128 1.03 -11.52 40.05
CA GLU A 128 1.03 -12.28 38.80
C GLU A 128 -0.10 -13.32 38.82
N VAL A 129 -0.80 -13.43 37.69
CA VAL A 129 -1.81 -14.44 37.42
C VAL A 129 -1.46 -15.23 36.19
N GLU A 130 -1.91 -16.48 36.10
CA GLU A 130 -1.71 -17.31 34.91
C GLU A 130 -2.86 -17.11 33.93
N ARG A 131 -2.55 -16.77 32.68
CA ARG A 131 -3.51 -16.52 31.61
C ARG A 131 -3.13 -17.28 30.34
N LYS A 132 -4.14 -17.57 29.52
CA LYS A 132 -3.89 -18.07 28.17
C LYS A 132 -3.25 -16.97 27.33
N HIS A 133 -2.03 -17.22 26.89
CA HIS A 133 -1.25 -16.35 26.01
C HIS A 133 -1.33 -16.86 24.56
N ARG A 134 -1.19 -15.96 23.60
CA ARG A 134 -1.07 -16.31 22.18
C ARG A 134 0.08 -15.57 21.53
N GLU A 135 0.80 -16.28 20.66
CA GLU A 135 1.87 -15.72 19.85
C GLU A 135 1.59 -15.96 18.37
N LEU A 136 1.92 -14.98 17.53
CA LEU A 136 1.80 -15.10 16.07
C LEU A 136 2.76 -16.18 15.56
N VAL A 137 2.27 -17.04 14.67
CA VAL A 137 3.10 -18.03 13.96
C VAL A 137 3.81 -17.35 12.81
N TYR A 138 5.13 -17.40 12.79
CA TYR A 138 5.97 -16.91 11.70
C TYR A 138 6.68 -18.08 11.04
N ASP A 139 6.16 -18.56 9.92
CA ASP A 139 6.78 -19.64 9.17
C ASP A 139 6.56 -19.46 7.65
N ASP A 140 7.33 -20.19 6.86
CA ASP A 140 7.19 -20.24 5.40
C ASP A 140 6.42 -21.49 4.92
N ALA A 141 6.04 -22.38 5.84
CA ALA A 141 5.39 -23.63 5.53
C ALA A 141 3.88 -23.48 5.35
N THR A 142 3.26 -22.51 6.00
CA THR A 142 1.81 -22.30 5.99
C THR A 142 1.42 -20.93 5.44
N PHE A 143 0.22 -20.82 4.89
CA PHE A 143 -0.27 -19.57 4.30
C PHE A 143 -0.41 -18.46 5.37
N ARG A 144 -0.99 -18.77 6.54
CA ARG A 144 -1.11 -17.82 7.65
C ARG A 144 0.23 -17.44 8.24
N GLY A 145 1.19 -18.37 8.35
CA GLY A 145 2.56 -18.09 8.78
C GLY A 145 3.28 -17.13 7.81
N ARG A 146 3.16 -17.38 6.50
CA ARG A 146 3.65 -16.47 5.45
C ARG A 146 3.00 -15.09 5.53
N ALA A 147 1.68 -15.04 5.75
CA ALA A 147 0.93 -13.78 5.89
C ALA A 147 1.43 -12.98 7.11
N ASN A 148 1.62 -13.64 8.27
CA ASN A 148 2.19 -13.01 9.45
C ASN A 148 3.58 -12.42 9.18
N THR A 149 4.45 -13.18 8.52
CA THR A 149 5.82 -12.75 8.17
C THR A 149 5.79 -11.55 7.21
N THR A 150 4.93 -11.60 6.19
CA THR A 150 4.75 -10.53 5.21
C THR A 150 4.20 -9.26 5.84
N LEU A 151 3.16 -9.37 6.66
CA LEU A 151 2.52 -8.23 7.32
C LEU A 151 3.44 -7.58 8.37
N ARG A 152 4.18 -8.38 9.12
CA ARG A 152 5.22 -7.87 10.02
C ARG A 152 6.23 -7.03 9.24
N TRP A 153 6.73 -7.55 8.12
CA TRP A 153 7.68 -6.84 7.27
C TRP A 153 7.08 -5.52 6.77
N LEU A 154 5.90 -5.57 6.15
CA LEU A 154 5.23 -4.37 5.60
C LEU A 154 4.98 -3.31 6.67
N LYS A 155 4.45 -3.68 7.84
CA LYS A 155 4.16 -2.72 8.91
C LYS A 155 5.42 -2.19 9.61
N THR A 156 6.53 -2.93 9.56
CA THR A 156 7.82 -2.46 10.08
C THR A 156 8.47 -1.45 9.15
N HIS A 157 8.44 -1.72 7.83
CA HIS A 157 9.08 -0.86 6.83
C HIS A 157 8.19 0.33 6.40
N TYR A 158 6.86 0.19 6.50
CA TYR A 158 5.88 1.19 6.11
C TYR A 158 4.86 1.48 7.23
N PRO A 159 5.32 1.87 8.44
CA PRO A 159 4.47 1.97 9.63
C PRO A 159 3.36 3.03 9.50
N ASP A 160 3.60 4.07 8.70
CA ASP A 160 2.70 5.21 8.52
C ASP A 160 1.91 5.17 7.21
N LYS A 161 2.01 4.08 6.45
CA LYS A 161 1.36 3.99 5.14
C LYS A 161 0.06 3.21 5.23
N GLN A 162 -0.87 3.54 4.33
CA GLN A 162 -2.07 2.75 4.15
C GLN A 162 -1.71 1.43 3.47
N ILE A 163 -1.91 0.31 4.17
CA ILE A 163 -1.74 -1.04 3.61
C ILE A 163 -3.14 -1.64 3.47
N ILE A 164 -3.45 -2.19 2.29
CA ILE A 164 -4.75 -2.81 1.99
C ILE A 164 -4.50 -4.17 1.34
N PHE A 165 -5.20 -5.20 1.77
CA PHE A 165 -5.19 -6.50 1.11
C PHE A 165 -6.45 -6.70 0.27
N LEU A 166 -6.30 -7.36 -0.87
CA LEU A 166 -7.41 -7.83 -1.68
C LEU A 166 -7.52 -9.34 -1.53
N THR A 167 -8.74 -9.86 -1.30
CA THR A 167 -8.92 -11.32 -1.35
C THR A 167 -8.70 -11.85 -2.76
N PRO A 168 -8.24 -13.10 -2.93
CA PRO A 168 -8.35 -13.78 -4.22
C PRO A 168 -9.79 -13.71 -4.75
N ILE A 169 -9.95 -13.60 -6.06
CA ILE A 169 -11.25 -13.74 -6.74
C ILE A 169 -11.61 -15.21 -6.91
N HIS A 170 -12.87 -15.50 -7.22
CA HIS A 170 -13.30 -16.80 -7.69
C HIS A 170 -12.53 -17.22 -8.94
N ARG A 171 -12.22 -18.51 -9.05
CA ARG A 171 -11.41 -19.06 -10.14
C ARG A 171 -12.04 -20.27 -10.82
N GLY A 172 -11.98 -20.28 -12.13
CA GLY A 172 -12.36 -21.43 -12.93
C GLY A 172 -11.15 -22.27 -13.36
N PHE A 173 -11.39 -23.18 -14.28
CA PHE A 173 -10.37 -24.01 -14.91
C PHE A 173 -9.36 -23.16 -15.67
N ALA A 174 -8.06 -23.54 -15.59
CA ALA A 174 -7.01 -22.95 -16.41
C ALA A 174 -6.03 -24.00 -16.93
N ARG A 175 -5.63 -23.89 -18.21
CA ARG A 175 -4.63 -24.71 -18.86
C ARG A 175 -3.68 -23.83 -19.67
N PHE A 176 -2.49 -23.62 -19.18
CA PHE A 176 -1.46 -22.80 -19.83
C PHE A 176 -0.55 -23.62 -20.75
N ASN A 177 -0.32 -24.88 -20.38
CA ASN A 177 0.42 -25.89 -21.15
C ASN A 177 0.15 -27.27 -20.52
N ASP A 178 0.77 -28.33 -21.06
CA ASP A 178 0.55 -29.70 -20.58
C ASP A 178 1.05 -29.99 -19.17
N LYS A 179 1.90 -29.11 -18.61
CA LYS A 179 2.44 -29.24 -17.25
C LYS A 179 1.84 -28.23 -16.25
N ASN A 180 1.05 -27.28 -16.74
CA ASN A 180 0.40 -26.29 -15.90
C ASN A 180 -1.09 -26.25 -16.21
N ILE A 181 -1.79 -27.19 -15.59
CA ILE A 181 -3.24 -27.35 -15.64
C ILE A 181 -3.75 -27.19 -14.21
N GLN A 182 -4.73 -26.33 -14.05
CA GLN A 182 -5.27 -25.95 -12.74
C GLN A 182 -6.78 -26.22 -12.73
N PRO A 183 -7.27 -27.06 -11.81
CA PRO A 183 -8.70 -27.34 -11.70
C PRO A 183 -9.48 -26.08 -11.28
N PRO A 184 -10.80 -26.04 -11.54
CA PRO A 184 -11.66 -25.00 -10.98
C PRO A 184 -11.76 -25.12 -9.47
N GLU A 185 -12.18 -24.04 -8.82
CA GLU A 185 -12.31 -23.95 -7.35
C GLU A 185 -13.28 -24.93 -6.70
N SER A 186 -14.13 -25.59 -7.50
CA SER A 186 -15.01 -26.67 -7.02
C SER A 186 -14.25 -27.92 -6.58
N PHE A 187 -12.93 -27.99 -6.86
CA PHE A 187 -12.04 -29.04 -6.40
C PHE A 187 -11.07 -28.50 -5.36
N ALA A 188 -10.89 -29.27 -4.28
CA ALA A 188 -9.86 -29.01 -3.30
C ALA A 188 -8.46 -29.24 -3.90
N ASN A 189 -7.45 -28.59 -3.31
CA ASN A 189 -6.05 -28.87 -3.62
C ASN A 189 -5.60 -30.21 -2.97
N ASP A 190 -4.34 -30.61 -3.20
CA ASP A 190 -3.81 -31.91 -2.69
C ASP A 190 -3.83 -32.03 -1.17
N ASN A 191 -3.89 -30.92 -0.43
CA ASN A 191 -4.02 -30.89 1.02
C ASN A 191 -5.47 -30.86 1.51
N GLY A 192 -6.45 -30.95 0.59
CA GLY A 192 -7.88 -30.95 0.92
C GLY A 192 -8.48 -29.57 1.19
N TYR A 193 -7.75 -28.47 0.93
CA TYR A 193 -8.26 -27.11 1.08
C TYR A 193 -8.91 -26.61 -0.22
N PHE A 194 -10.00 -25.84 -0.07
CA PHE A 194 -10.59 -25.07 -1.16
C PHE A 194 -10.00 -23.66 -1.21
N ILE A 195 -10.17 -22.95 -2.33
CA ILE A 195 -9.73 -21.54 -2.43
C ILE A 195 -10.40 -20.67 -1.35
N ASP A 196 -11.61 -21.02 -0.91
CA ASP A 196 -12.34 -20.36 0.16
C ASP A 196 -11.57 -20.30 1.47
N ASP A 197 -10.74 -21.29 1.76
CA ASP A 197 -9.92 -21.32 2.98
C ASP A 197 -8.83 -20.24 2.93
N TYR A 198 -8.26 -19.98 1.73
CA TYR A 198 -7.28 -18.90 1.52
C TYR A 198 -7.96 -17.53 1.47
N ILE A 199 -9.14 -17.43 0.84
CA ILE A 199 -9.97 -16.21 0.86
C ILE A 199 -10.30 -15.84 2.30
N ARG A 200 -10.73 -16.82 3.10
CA ARG A 200 -11.04 -16.62 4.53
C ARG A 200 -9.81 -16.15 5.31
N ALA A 201 -8.65 -16.77 5.09
CA ALA A 201 -7.42 -16.36 5.74
C ALA A 201 -7.03 -14.92 5.37
N VAL A 202 -7.23 -14.47 4.12
CA VAL A 202 -7.01 -13.06 3.76
C VAL A 202 -8.02 -12.13 4.46
N ARG A 203 -9.30 -12.51 4.58
CA ARG A 203 -10.29 -11.72 5.34
C ARG A 203 -9.89 -11.56 6.81
N GLU A 204 -9.36 -12.62 7.42
CA GLU A 204 -8.89 -12.64 8.82
C GLU A 204 -7.70 -11.70 9.07
N ILE A 205 -6.97 -11.28 8.04
CA ILE A 205 -5.88 -10.27 8.16
C ILE A 205 -6.40 -8.98 8.82
N ALA A 206 -7.63 -8.58 8.53
CA ALA A 206 -8.23 -7.39 9.13
C ALA A 206 -8.25 -7.48 10.67
N ASP A 207 -8.66 -8.63 11.20
CA ASP A 207 -8.78 -8.86 12.64
C ASP A 207 -7.42 -9.05 13.32
N VAL A 208 -6.49 -9.76 12.63
CA VAL A 208 -5.20 -10.12 13.21
C VAL A 208 -4.22 -8.94 13.20
N TRP A 209 -4.21 -8.15 12.11
CA TRP A 209 -3.18 -7.15 11.85
C TRP A 209 -3.69 -5.71 11.79
N ALA A 210 -4.97 -5.47 11.97
CA ALA A 210 -5.60 -4.14 11.78
C ALA A 210 -5.23 -3.53 10.42
N VAL A 211 -5.45 -4.31 9.36
CA VAL A 211 -5.19 -3.94 7.96
C VAL A 211 -6.49 -4.06 7.19
N PRO A 212 -6.98 -3.01 6.51
CA PRO A 212 -8.18 -3.09 5.68
C PRO A 212 -8.08 -4.19 4.62
N VAL A 213 -9.18 -4.90 4.42
CA VAL A 213 -9.31 -5.92 3.38
C VAL A 213 -10.48 -5.58 2.47
N ILE A 214 -10.23 -5.53 1.16
CA ILE A 214 -11.27 -5.47 0.14
C ILE A 214 -11.56 -6.90 -0.33
N ASP A 215 -12.76 -7.36 -0.06
CA ASP A 215 -13.20 -8.72 -0.36
C ASP A 215 -13.64 -8.87 -1.83
N LEU A 216 -12.68 -9.01 -2.73
CA LEU A 216 -12.97 -9.16 -4.16
C LEU A 216 -13.74 -10.44 -4.50
N ALA A 217 -13.61 -11.51 -3.72
CA ALA A 217 -14.43 -12.70 -3.90
C ALA A 217 -15.92 -12.35 -3.77
N ALA A 218 -16.26 -11.46 -2.82
CA ALA A 218 -17.65 -11.05 -2.59
C ALA A 218 -18.12 -9.92 -3.53
N VAL A 219 -17.25 -8.91 -3.80
CA VAL A 219 -17.71 -7.65 -4.41
C VAL A 219 -17.39 -7.53 -5.90
N SER A 220 -16.47 -8.35 -6.46
CA SER A 220 -16.13 -8.26 -7.89
C SER A 220 -17.27 -8.66 -8.81
N GLY A 221 -18.16 -9.53 -8.35
CA GLY A 221 -19.24 -10.12 -9.16
C GLY A 221 -18.71 -11.02 -10.28
N LEU A 222 -17.45 -11.47 -10.22
CA LEU A 222 -16.85 -12.42 -11.16
C LEU A 222 -17.04 -13.84 -10.62
N TYR A 223 -17.75 -14.69 -11.39
CA TYR A 223 -18.01 -16.07 -10.98
C TYR A 223 -17.78 -17.03 -12.14
N PRO A 224 -16.54 -17.48 -12.38
CA PRO A 224 -16.13 -18.20 -13.60
C PRO A 224 -16.67 -19.62 -13.72
N LEU A 225 -17.36 -20.15 -12.72
CA LEU A 225 -18.01 -21.46 -12.78
C LEU A 225 -19.30 -21.42 -13.60
N LEU A 226 -19.88 -20.23 -13.83
CA LEU A 226 -21.02 -20.04 -14.72
C LEU A 226 -20.54 -19.68 -16.12
N ASP A 227 -21.11 -20.34 -17.14
CA ASP A 227 -20.74 -20.10 -18.54
C ASP A 227 -21.09 -18.68 -19.00
N GLU A 228 -22.14 -18.10 -18.45
CA GLU A 228 -22.56 -16.70 -18.69
C GLU A 228 -21.51 -15.68 -18.24
N HIS A 229 -20.60 -16.04 -17.32
CA HIS A 229 -19.53 -15.17 -16.82
C HIS A 229 -18.19 -15.33 -17.56
N THR A 230 -18.09 -16.30 -18.48
CA THR A 230 -16.81 -16.58 -19.17
C THR A 230 -16.30 -15.41 -20.01
N HIS A 231 -17.19 -14.52 -20.46
CA HIS A 231 -16.83 -13.32 -21.20
C HIS A 231 -15.99 -12.29 -20.39
N TYR A 232 -15.87 -12.47 -19.07
CA TYR A 232 -14.98 -11.70 -18.19
C TYR A 232 -13.58 -12.30 -18.05
N PHE A 233 -13.32 -13.46 -18.63
CA PHE A 233 -12.06 -14.19 -18.51
C PHE A 233 -11.36 -14.31 -19.85
N ARG A 234 -10.04 -14.56 -19.81
CA ARG A 234 -9.20 -14.55 -21.02
C ARG A 234 -9.65 -15.56 -22.06
N ASN A 235 -10.07 -16.73 -21.61
CA ASN A 235 -10.56 -17.78 -22.51
C ASN A 235 -11.57 -18.66 -21.80
N ALA A 236 -12.76 -18.80 -22.40
CA ALA A 236 -13.85 -19.57 -21.83
C ALA A 236 -13.52 -21.06 -21.62
N GLU A 237 -12.59 -21.62 -22.40
CA GLU A 237 -12.26 -23.04 -22.35
C GLU A 237 -10.93 -23.30 -21.61
N THR A 238 -9.96 -22.41 -21.75
CA THR A 238 -8.59 -22.67 -21.29
C THR A 238 -8.07 -21.72 -20.24
N ASP A 239 -8.73 -20.58 -19.95
CA ASP A 239 -8.29 -19.64 -18.90
C ASP A 239 -9.48 -18.88 -18.30
N ARG A 240 -10.15 -19.51 -17.37
CA ARG A 240 -11.16 -18.89 -16.49
C ARG A 240 -10.57 -18.46 -15.12
N LEU A 241 -9.24 -18.33 -15.04
CA LEU A 241 -8.52 -17.85 -13.88
C LEU A 241 -8.20 -16.36 -14.00
N HIS A 242 -7.67 -15.94 -15.16
CA HIS A 242 -7.26 -14.57 -15.38
C HIS A 242 -8.41 -13.76 -16.00
N PRO A 243 -8.84 -12.67 -15.34
CA PRO A 243 -9.77 -11.74 -15.96
C PRO A 243 -9.18 -11.10 -17.23
N ASN A 244 -10.02 -10.93 -18.25
CA ASN A 244 -9.71 -10.15 -19.45
C ASN A 244 -10.01 -8.66 -19.21
N THR A 245 -9.88 -7.80 -20.23
CA THR A 245 -10.13 -6.35 -20.12
C THR A 245 -11.48 -6.01 -19.46
N PRO A 246 -12.65 -6.54 -19.87
CA PRO A 246 -13.91 -6.34 -19.15
C PRO A 246 -13.89 -6.83 -17.71
N GLY A 247 -13.27 -7.96 -17.41
CA GLY A 247 -13.16 -8.50 -16.06
C GLY A 247 -12.26 -7.62 -15.17
N GLN A 248 -11.13 -7.17 -15.68
CA GLN A 248 -10.22 -6.26 -15.01
C GLN A 248 -10.87 -4.89 -14.72
N LEU A 249 -11.62 -4.34 -15.68
CA LEU A 249 -12.37 -3.10 -15.49
C LEU A 249 -13.45 -3.27 -14.40
N ARG A 250 -14.16 -4.41 -14.39
CA ARG A 250 -15.16 -4.71 -13.35
C ARG A 250 -14.53 -4.79 -11.96
N MET A 251 -13.35 -5.43 -11.84
CA MET A 251 -12.57 -5.45 -10.59
C MET A 251 -12.16 -4.02 -10.18
N ALA A 252 -11.65 -3.23 -11.12
CA ALA A 252 -11.21 -1.86 -10.85
C ALA A 252 -12.34 -1.01 -10.26
N TRP A 253 -13.55 -1.07 -10.82
CA TRP A 253 -14.70 -0.37 -10.26
C TRP A 253 -15.07 -0.87 -8.86
N ALA A 254 -15.06 -2.19 -8.64
CA ALA A 254 -15.32 -2.75 -7.31
C ALA A 254 -14.29 -2.25 -6.28
N ILE A 255 -13.00 -2.25 -6.65
CA ILE A 255 -11.91 -1.73 -5.81
C ILE A 255 -12.08 -0.23 -5.57
N ALA A 256 -12.33 0.57 -6.62
CA ALA A 256 -12.47 2.02 -6.52
C ALA A 256 -13.54 2.42 -5.50
N TYR A 257 -14.73 1.82 -5.58
CA TYR A 257 -15.82 2.13 -4.65
C TYR A 257 -15.47 1.76 -3.20
N GLN A 258 -14.71 0.69 -2.96
CA GLN A 258 -14.26 0.34 -1.62
C GLN A 258 -13.19 1.32 -1.12
N LEU A 259 -12.26 1.73 -2.00
CA LEU A 259 -11.21 2.69 -1.68
C LEU A 259 -11.75 4.06 -1.26
N LEU A 260 -12.93 4.49 -1.72
CA LEU A 260 -13.55 5.74 -1.27
C LEU A 260 -13.81 5.76 0.25
N GLY A 261 -13.93 4.59 0.89
CA GLY A 261 -14.10 4.46 2.33
C GLY A 261 -12.80 4.47 3.13
N TYR A 262 -11.63 4.51 2.48
CA TYR A 262 -10.33 4.46 3.15
C TYR A 262 -9.49 5.71 2.85
N PRO A 263 -8.71 6.24 3.82
CA PRO A 263 -7.75 7.28 3.53
C PRO A 263 -6.65 6.76 2.60
N ALA A 264 -6.28 7.52 1.58
CA ALA A 264 -5.12 7.19 0.76
C ALA A 264 -3.81 7.43 1.52
N ARG A 265 -3.82 8.41 2.39
CA ARG A 265 -2.69 8.80 3.25
C ARG A 265 -3.21 9.38 4.56
N PHE A 266 -2.43 9.20 5.63
CA PHE A 266 -2.71 9.83 6.91
C PHE A 266 -2.03 11.19 6.96
N PRO A 267 -2.74 12.26 7.33
CA PRO A 267 -2.14 13.59 7.46
C PRO A 267 -0.99 13.55 8.46
N LYS A 268 0.16 14.08 8.07
CA LYS A 268 1.33 14.27 8.91
C LYS A 268 1.72 15.72 8.87
N TYR A 269 2.03 16.29 10.03
CA TYR A 269 2.40 17.68 10.16
C TYR A 269 3.78 17.79 10.79
N VAL A 270 4.56 18.72 10.30
CA VAL A 270 5.81 19.15 10.90
C VAL A 270 5.84 20.68 10.92
N ALA A 271 6.27 21.27 12.02
CA ALA A 271 6.48 22.71 12.10
C ALA A 271 7.96 23.04 11.86
N VAL A 272 8.23 24.13 11.18
CA VAL A 272 9.57 24.70 11.03
C VAL A 272 9.59 26.05 11.76
N GLU A 273 10.53 26.23 12.66
CA GLU A 273 10.77 27.46 13.40
C GLU A 273 12.21 27.95 13.21
N MET A 274 12.38 29.25 13.06
CA MET A 274 13.71 29.85 13.04
C MET A 274 14.18 30.06 14.48
N ASP A 275 15.32 29.47 14.84
CA ASP A 275 15.95 29.62 16.14
C ASP A 275 17.07 30.65 16.07
N TYR A 276 16.93 31.73 16.84
CA TYR A 276 17.89 32.84 16.91
C TYR A 276 18.87 32.71 18.08
N ALA A 277 18.81 31.65 18.87
CA ALA A 277 19.74 31.40 19.95
C ALA A 277 21.17 31.23 19.44
N GLU A 278 22.16 31.56 20.26
CA GLU A 278 23.59 31.43 19.88
C GLU A 278 24.04 29.98 19.83
N ASP A 279 23.39 29.13 20.64
CA ASP A 279 23.61 27.70 20.81
C ASP A 279 22.55 26.85 20.14
N ALA A 280 21.79 27.39 19.16
CA ALA A 280 20.77 26.64 18.41
C ALA A 280 21.36 25.36 17.83
N PRO A 281 20.70 24.21 18.02
CA PRO A 281 21.21 22.92 17.57
C PRO A 281 21.26 22.85 16.05
N VAL A 282 22.29 22.20 15.53
CA VAL A 282 22.40 21.89 14.07
C VAL A 282 21.46 20.75 13.71
N LEU A 283 20.72 20.89 12.61
CA LEU A 283 19.85 19.81 12.13
C LEU A 283 20.67 18.55 11.80
N PRO A 284 20.25 17.37 12.27
CA PRO A 284 20.96 16.13 11.97
C PRO A 284 20.97 15.84 10.45
N ALA A 285 22.07 15.27 9.94
CA ALA A 285 22.21 14.90 8.53
C ALA A 285 21.17 13.83 8.11
N ASP A 286 20.73 13.00 9.05
CA ASP A 286 19.72 11.94 8.88
C ASP A 286 18.31 12.35 9.33
N LEU A 287 18.05 13.66 9.37
CA LEU A 287 16.78 14.24 9.86
C LEU A 287 15.57 13.62 9.17
N LEU A 288 15.60 13.46 7.84
CA LEU A 288 14.49 12.91 7.10
C LEU A 288 14.07 11.51 7.57
N ASP A 289 14.99 10.72 8.10
CA ASP A 289 14.68 9.37 8.59
C ASP A 289 14.16 9.38 10.03
N LYS A 290 14.39 10.47 10.76
CA LYS A 290 14.02 10.62 12.17
C LYS A 290 12.73 11.39 12.37
N VAL A 291 12.41 12.34 11.47
CA VAL A 291 11.24 13.20 11.62
C VAL A 291 9.94 12.41 11.70
N ARG A 292 9.07 12.78 12.62
CA ARG A 292 7.78 12.17 12.89
C ARG A 292 6.66 13.21 12.83
N ASP A 293 5.44 12.72 12.72
CA ASP A 293 4.27 13.58 12.77
C ASP A 293 4.21 14.33 14.11
N GLY A 294 4.16 15.64 14.01
CA GLY A 294 4.09 16.56 15.14
C GLY A 294 5.42 17.10 15.64
N ASP A 295 6.52 16.77 14.96
CA ASP A 295 7.82 17.34 15.33
C ASP A 295 7.92 18.83 14.99
N ILE A 296 8.76 19.53 15.76
CA ILE A 296 9.14 20.92 15.53
C ILE A 296 10.61 20.95 15.17
N LEU A 297 10.90 21.41 13.94
CA LEU A 297 12.26 21.57 13.44
C LEU A 297 12.73 23.00 13.74
N ARG A 298 13.68 23.17 14.65
CA ARG A 298 14.30 24.46 14.94
C ARG A 298 15.54 24.64 14.07
N VAL A 299 15.47 25.61 13.19
CA VAL A 299 16.53 25.91 12.23
C VAL A 299 17.37 27.07 12.72
N PRO A 300 18.70 26.91 12.92
CA PRO A 300 19.58 28.00 13.36
C PRO A 300 19.52 29.18 12.38
N ALA A 301 18.85 30.26 12.75
CA ALA A 301 18.61 31.40 11.87
C ALA A 301 19.91 32.14 11.45
N ARG A 302 20.96 32.01 12.28
CA ARG A 302 22.29 32.63 12.02
C ARG A 302 23.19 31.77 11.13
N ASP A 303 22.83 30.50 10.90
CA ASP A 303 23.54 29.60 9.99
C ASP A 303 22.92 29.66 8.58
N ALA A 304 23.58 30.40 7.70
CA ALA A 304 23.13 30.56 6.31
C ALA A 304 23.07 29.24 5.55
N ALA A 305 23.88 28.23 5.90
CA ALA A 305 23.84 26.92 5.29
C ALA A 305 22.61 26.13 5.76
N ALA A 306 22.28 26.18 7.07
CA ALA A 306 21.09 25.57 7.60
C ALA A 306 19.81 26.17 7.02
N VAL A 307 19.75 27.51 6.91
CA VAL A 307 18.62 28.22 6.28
C VAL A 307 18.45 27.82 4.82
N LYS A 308 19.55 27.73 4.08
CA LYS A 308 19.54 27.31 2.68
C LYS A 308 19.11 25.85 2.51
N SER A 309 19.46 24.98 3.45
CA SER A 309 19.06 23.56 3.41
C SER A 309 17.54 23.36 3.44
N LEU A 310 16.77 24.34 3.91
CA LEU A 310 15.30 24.30 3.86
C LEU A 310 14.75 24.23 2.42
N GLU A 311 15.46 24.78 1.44
CA GLU A 311 15.07 24.72 0.02
C GLU A 311 14.99 23.26 -0.48
N GLU A 312 15.79 22.38 0.09
CA GLU A 312 15.80 20.94 -0.23
C GLU A 312 14.98 20.13 0.77
N LEU A 313 15.05 20.50 2.06
CA LEU A 313 14.38 19.78 3.14
C LEU A 313 12.86 19.86 3.06
N ILE A 314 12.28 21.04 2.81
CA ILE A 314 10.83 21.22 2.75
C ILE A 314 10.22 20.35 1.65
N PRO A 315 10.68 20.41 0.38
CA PRO A 315 10.16 19.51 -0.66
C PRO A 315 10.37 18.02 -0.36
N ALA A 316 11.46 17.65 0.35
CA ALA A 316 11.69 16.26 0.74
C ALA A 316 10.70 15.78 1.81
N LEU A 317 10.34 16.64 2.78
CA LEU A 317 9.30 16.34 3.77
C LEU A 317 7.93 16.22 3.11
N GLU A 318 7.60 17.12 2.19
CA GLU A 318 6.34 17.08 1.44
C GLU A 318 6.22 15.81 0.59
N ARG A 319 7.30 15.37 -0.09
CA ARG A 319 7.33 14.07 -0.80
C ARG A 319 7.10 12.88 0.12
N ARG A 320 7.48 12.96 1.40
CA ARG A 320 7.19 11.96 2.44
C ARG A 320 5.79 12.09 3.06
N GLY A 321 4.96 12.99 2.54
CA GLY A 321 3.56 13.18 2.94
C GLY A 321 3.37 14.09 4.15
N PHE A 322 4.39 14.87 4.56
CA PHE A 322 4.24 15.88 5.60
C PHE A 322 3.65 17.18 5.02
N THR A 323 2.75 17.79 5.79
CA THR A 323 2.40 19.20 5.60
C THR A 323 3.33 20.03 6.48
N VAL A 324 4.17 20.86 5.86
CA VAL A 324 5.11 21.72 6.56
C VAL A 324 4.41 23.00 6.98
N LEU A 325 4.45 23.29 8.28
CA LEU A 325 3.81 24.45 8.90
C LEU A 325 4.87 25.46 9.35
N ASP A 326 4.57 26.73 9.17
CA ASP A 326 5.41 27.82 9.64
C ASP A 326 5.10 28.09 11.13
N GLY A 327 5.90 27.47 11.98
CA GLY A 327 5.90 27.63 13.43
C GLY A 327 4.99 26.65 14.20
N ALA A 328 5.39 26.37 15.44
CA ALA A 328 4.71 25.45 16.34
C ALA A 328 3.26 25.88 16.67
N ALA A 329 2.97 27.17 16.71
CA ALA A 329 1.63 27.68 16.97
C ALA A 329 0.60 27.16 15.95
N LYS A 330 1.00 27.07 14.67
CA LYS A 330 0.15 26.49 13.60
C LYS A 330 -0.03 24.97 13.77
N LEU A 331 1.01 24.29 14.23
CA LEU A 331 0.94 22.84 14.50
C LEU A 331 -0.10 22.52 15.58
N TRP A 332 -0.09 23.28 16.69
CA TRP A 332 -1.08 23.08 17.76
C TRP A 332 -2.50 23.41 17.31
N ALA A 333 -2.65 24.50 16.53
CA ALA A 333 -3.94 24.90 15.99
C ALA A 333 -4.56 23.84 15.06
N VAL A 334 -3.77 23.27 14.16
CA VAL A 334 -4.24 22.22 13.23
C VAL A 334 -4.65 20.95 13.97
N ARG A 335 -3.97 20.63 15.09
CA ARG A 335 -4.29 19.48 15.93
C ARG A 335 -5.47 19.70 16.89
N GLY A 336 -5.97 20.94 16.99
CA GLY A 336 -7.08 21.28 17.89
C GLY A 336 -6.72 21.13 19.37
N ILE A 337 -5.43 21.17 19.73
CA ILE A 337 -4.94 21.08 21.09
C ILE A 337 -4.34 22.43 21.52
N PRO A 338 -4.50 22.84 22.80
CA PRO A 338 -3.82 24.02 23.31
C PRO A 338 -2.29 23.87 23.18
N ALA A 339 -1.61 24.97 22.85
CA ALA A 339 -0.17 24.98 22.88
C ALA A 339 0.30 24.65 24.34
N PRO A 340 1.27 23.73 24.49
CA PRO A 340 1.77 23.41 25.83
C PRO A 340 2.39 24.63 26.48
N GLU A 341 2.17 24.80 27.77
CA GLU A 341 2.76 25.92 28.58
C GLU A 341 4.29 25.83 28.62
N ASN A 342 4.86 24.62 28.41
CA ASN A 342 6.29 24.39 28.27
C ASN A 342 6.54 23.49 27.03
N SER A 343 7.43 23.93 26.15
CA SER A 343 7.79 23.28 24.88
C SER A 343 8.53 21.94 25.00
N ASP A 344 8.68 21.36 26.18
CA ASP A 344 9.51 20.19 26.46
C ASP A 344 8.88 18.84 26.12
N ARG A 345 7.70 18.82 25.50
CA ARG A 345 6.95 17.58 25.23
C ARG A 345 6.91 17.11 23.78
N THR A 346 7.56 17.79 22.88
CA THR A 346 7.72 17.36 21.47
C THR A 346 9.19 17.25 21.14
N ASN A 347 9.53 16.27 20.30
CA ASN A 347 10.89 16.17 19.78
C ASN A 347 11.22 17.50 19.08
N VAL A 348 12.22 18.19 19.59
CA VAL A 348 12.76 19.40 18.99
C VAL A 348 14.09 19.03 18.40
N TYR A 349 14.21 19.14 17.10
CA TYR A 349 15.44 18.93 16.37
C TYR A 349 16.05 20.28 15.99
#